data_fc54500c18edfd510e2fffcfef24df46
#
_entry.id   fc54500c18edfd510e2fffcfef24df46
#
_cell.length_a   1.000
_cell.length_b   1.000
_cell.length_c   1.000
_cell.angle_alpha   90.00
_cell.angle_beta   90.00
_cell.angle_gamma   90.00
#
_symmetry.space_group_name_H-M   'P 1'
#
loop_
_entity.id
_entity.type
_entity.pdbx_description
1 polymer ?
#
loop_
_entity_poly.entity_id
_entity_poly.type
_entity_poly.pdbx_seq_one_letter_code
_entity_poly.pdbx_strand_id
1 'polypeptide(L)'
;MKHLPHILLPVFIGLLSSCTYHFELDDVGASQKLVLYSYPGSGDTTVVHLSRSLPVSQKGELGRGLKGADIRFSVNGEAVSLAWTDDSIPGVPAQSYYAVKTYEDGDKVNITAAAEGMKAVSSATVVPSRFPLTSINFVLKGGEPNQLQFWIHFTDNAQTKDYYA
;
A
#
# COMPACT_ATOMS: atom_id res chain seq x y z
N MET A 1 -24.60 -50.27 38.48
CA MET A 1 -24.11 -49.55 37.26
C MET A 1 -25.16 -48.62 36.67
N LYS A 2 -26.00 -47.90 37.47
CA LYS A 2 -27.09 -47.02 36.99
C LYS A 2 -26.82 -45.52 37.09
N HIS A 3 -25.64 -45.09 37.61
CA HIS A 3 -25.35 -43.67 37.87
C HIS A 3 -24.33 -43.07 36.93
N LEU A 4 -23.73 -43.85 35.99
CA LEU A 4 -22.72 -43.40 35.06
C LEU A 4 -23.23 -42.30 34.09
N PRO A 5 -24.44 -42.35 33.52
CA PRO A 5 -24.95 -41.32 32.57
C PRO A 5 -25.21 -39.96 33.23
N HIS A 6 -25.41 -39.90 34.54
CA HIS A 6 -25.71 -38.64 35.24
C HIS A 6 -24.42 -37.82 35.52
N ILE A 7 -23.26 -38.47 35.54
CA ILE A 7 -21.97 -37.81 35.74
C ILE A 7 -21.40 -37.33 34.40
N LEU A 8 -21.67 -38.02 33.31
CA LEU A 8 -21.19 -37.65 31.96
C LEU A 8 -21.83 -36.38 31.43
N LEU A 9 -23.11 -36.12 31.75
CA LEU A 9 -23.83 -34.94 31.27
C LEU A 9 -23.28 -33.61 31.77
N PRO A 10 -22.98 -33.40 33.06
CA PRO A 10 -22.38 -32.13 33.53
C PRO A 10 -20.95 -31.94 33.06
N VAL A 11 -20.17 -33.00 32.83
CA VAL A 11 -18.84 -32.92 32.26
C VAL A 11 -18.87 -32.44 30.80
N PHE A 12 -19.83 -32.92 30.02
CA PHE A 12 -20.00 -32.51 28.63
C PHE A 12 -20.49 -31.06 28.51
N ILE A 13 -21.34 -30.57 29.42
CA ILE A 13 -21.78 -29.17 29.47
C ILE A 13 -20.61 -28.24 29.85
N GLY A 14 -19.71 -28.65 30.72
CA GLY A 14 -18.51 -27.88 31.09
C GLY A 14 -17.50 -27.70 29.95
N LEU A 15 -17.46 -28.62 28.98
CA LEU A 15 -16.57 -28.52 27.80
C LEU A 15 -17.09 -27.55 26.71
N LEU A 16 -18.34 -27.12 26.80
CA LEU A 16 -18.98 -26.18 25.89
C LEU A 16 -18.80 -24.69 26.29
N SER A 17 -18.15 -24.42 27.44
CA SER A 17 -17.79 -23.06 27.80
C SER A 17 -16.62 -22.60 26.92
N SER A 18 -16.93 -22.29 25.67
CA SER A 18 -16.05 -21.59 24.77
C SER A 18 -15.74 -20.22 25.36
N CYS A 19 -14.52 -20.00 25.77
CA CYS A 19 -14.04 -18.68 26.15
C CYS A 19 -14.13 -17.76 24.93
N THR A 20 -15.18 -16.96 24.86
CA THR A 20 -15.22 -15.80 23.98
C THR A 20 -14.22 -14.78 24.55
N TYR A 21 -13.07 -14.69 23.91
CA TYR A 21 -12.09 -13.64 24.20
C TYR A 21 -12.64 -12.35 23.59
N HIS A 22 -13.16 -11.46 24.42
CA HIS A 22 -13.46 -10.10 24.01
C HIS A 22 -12.11 -9.35 23.95
N PHE A 23 -11.60 -9.18 22.75
CA PHE A 23 -10.45 -8.33 22.50
C PHE A 23 -10.96 -6.90 22.34
N GLU A 24 -10.81 -6.08 23.37
CA GLU A 24 -11.12 -4.65 23.32
C GLU A 24 -9.96 -3.94 22.63
N LEU A 25 -10.22 -3.47 21.40
CA LEU A 25 -9.27 -2.68 20.59
C LEU A 25 -9.21 -1.20 21.01
N ASP A 26 -10.07 -0.80 21.95
CA ASP A 26 -10.23 0.60 22.33
C ASP A 26 -9.01 1.17 23.09
N ASP A 27 -8.19 0.32 23.65
CA ASP A 27 -7.04 0.72 24.49
C ASP A 27 -5.69 0.74 23.74
N VAL A 28 -5.69 0.44 22.45
CA VAL A 28 -4.52 0.66 21.61
C VAL A 28 -4.53 2.14 21.23
N GLY A 29 -4.09 3.01 22.14
CA GLY A 29 -3.93 4.47 21.96
C GLY A 29 -3.05 4.82 20.76
N ALA A 30 -3.51 4.41 19.58
CA ALA A 30 -2.83 4.63 18.33
C ALA A 30 -3.01 6.09 17.92
N SER A 31 -2.04 6.91 18.23
CA SER A 31 -1.92 8.23 17.61
C SER A 31 -1.94 8.05 16.09
N GLN A 32 -2.71 8.88 15.39
CA GLN A 32 -2.72 8.89 13.94
C GLN A 32 -1.30 9.08 13.40
N LYS A 33 -0.97 8.34 12.35
CA LYS A 33 0.32 8.39 11.67
C LYS A 33 0.13 8.84 10.24
N LEU A 34 1.13 9.52 9.69
CA LEU A 34 1.17 9.78 8.25
C LEU A 34 1.45 8.49 7.49
N VAL A 35 0.74 8.33 6.38
CA VAL A 35 0.93 7.24 5.41
C VAL A 35 1.27 7.87 4.08
N LEU A 36 2.45 7.56 3.56
CA LEU A 36 3.01 8.13 2.34
C LEU A 36 3.11 7.04 1.28
N TYR A 37 2.50 7.28 0.11
CA TYR A 37 2.63 6.46 -1.08
C TYR A 37 3.17 7.27 -2.23
N SER A 38 4.19 6.75 -2.92
CA SER A 38 4.69 7.30 -4.18
C SER A 38 5.43 6.23 -4.97
N TYR A 39 5.25 6.23 -6.29
CA TYR A 39 5.89 5.31 -7.21
C TYR A 39 6.57 6.11 -8.33
N PRO A 40 7.76 6.68 -8.08
CA PRO A 40 8.50 7.41 -9.10
C PRO A 40 9.02 6.45 -10.19
N GLY A 41 9.07 6.91 -11.43
CA GLY A 41 9.62 6.15 -12.55
C GLY A 41 8.61 5.46 -13.48
N SER A 42 7.33 5.48 -13.15
CA SER A 42 6.27 4.85 -13.97
C SER A 42 5.62 5.81 -14.99
N GLY A 43 6.40 6.63 -15.68
CA GLY A 43 5.89 7.58 -16.65
C GLY A 43 6.43 8.99 -16.43
N ASP A 44 5.72 9.98 -16.98
CA ASP A 44 6.06 11.41 -16.86
C ASP A 44 5.40 12.09 -15.64
N THR A 45 4.48 11.40 -14.97
CA THR A 45 3.74 11.95 -13.83
C THR A 45 3.95 11.07 -12.59
N THR A 46 4.50 11.68 -11.55
CA THR A 46 4.66 11.04 -10.24
C THR A 46 3.56 11.48 -9.30
N VAL A 47 2.83 10.52 -8.76
CA VAL A 47 1.84 10.76 -7.73
C VAL A 47 2.46 10.58 -6.35
N VAL A 48 2.17 11.52 -5.46
CA VAL A 48 2.49 11.44 -4.04
C VAL A 48 1.18 11.51 -3.26
N HIS A 49 0.75 10.39 -2.72
CA HIS A 49 -0.46 10.32 -1.91
C HIS A 49 -0.08 10.29 -0.44
N LEU A 50 -0.52 11.31 0.29
CA LEU A 50 -0.32 11.43 1.73
C LEU A 50 -1.67 11.35 2.43
N SER A 51 -1.81 10.43 3.35
CA SER A 51 -3.03 10.22 4.13
C SER A 51 -2.73 10.01 5.61
N ARG A 52 -3.78 9.82 6.42
CA ARG A 52 -3.68 9.48 7.84
C ARG A 52 -4.06 8.03 8.05
N SER A 53 -3.36 7.36 8.97
CA SER A 53 -3.83 6.07 9.46
C SER A 53 -5.10 6.27 10.29
N LEU A 54 -6.03 5.32 10.19
CA LEU A 54 -7.20 5.27 11.06
C LEU A 54 -7.00 4.18 12.12
N PRO A 55 -7.31 4.46 13.40
CA PRO A 55 -7.41 3.41 14.40
C PRO A 55 -8.46 2.38 13.98
N VAL A 56 -8.24 1.12 14.33
CA VAL A 56 -9.14 0.00 13.96
C VAL A 56 -10.55 0.21 14.52
N SER A 57 -10.67 0.91 15.65
CA SER A 57 -11.95 1.26 16.28
C SER A 57 -12.72 2.39 15.58
N GLN A 58 -12.06 3.18 14.73
CA GLN A 58 -12.69 4.30 14.04
C GLN A 58 -13.21 3.90 12.66
N LYS A 59 -14.50 4.15 12.45
CA LYS A 59 -15.10 4.15 11.11
C LYS A 59 -14.78 5.49 10.45
N GLY A 60 -14.05 5.47 9.35
CA GLY A 60 -13.71 6.66 8.59
C GLY A 60 -13.38 6.32 7.15
N GLU A 61 -13.22 7.33 6.33
CA GLU A 61 -12.78 7.17 4.95
C GLU A 61 -11.27 6.87 4.95
N LEU A 62 -10.93 5.63 4.64
CA LEU A 62 -9.56 5.21 4.41
C LEU A 62 -9.01 5.88 3.15
N GLY A 63 -7.77 6.34 3.22
CA GLY A 63 -7.07 6.84 2.04
C GLY A 63 -7.44 8.26 1.61
N ARG A 64 -8.22 9.01 2.40
CA ARG A 64 -8.47 10.42 2.10
C ARG A 64 -7.16 11.21 2.13
N GLY A 65 -6.88 11.90 1.01
CA GLY A 65 -5.67 12.72 0.87
C GLY A 65 -5.61 13.88 1.86
N LEU A 66 -4.43 14.18 2.34
CA LEU A 66 -4.16 15.24 3.30
C LEU A 66 -3.62 16.48 2.58
N LYS A 67 -4.50 17.47 2.34
CA LYS A 67 -4.15 18.74 1.72
C LYS A 67 -3.38 19.64 2.70
N GLY A 68 -2.43 20.44 2.19
CA GLY A 68 -1.72 21.45 2.97
C GLY A 68 -0.59 20.90 3.84
N ALA A 69 -0.14 19.67 3.61
CA ALA A 69 1.05 19.12 4.25
C ALA A 69 2.33 19.77 3.71
N ASP A 70 3.35 19.88 4.55
CA ASP A 70 4.71 20.26 4.13
C ASP A 70 5.38 19.02 3.53
N ILE A 71 5.47 18.97 2.19
CA ILE A 71 6.11 17.87 1.47
C ILE A 71 7.32 18.40 0.73
N ARG A 72 8.47 17.81 1.02
CA ARG A 72 9.71 18.04 0.29
C ARG A 72 9.99 16.84 -0.59
N PHE A 73 10.00 17.08 -1.88
CA PHE A 73 10.28 16.08 -2.89
C PHE A 73 11.51 16.48 -3.68
N SER A 74 12.47 15.58 -3.84
CA SER A 74 13.70 15.86 -4.56
C SER A 74 14.15 14.66 -5.38
N VAL A 75 14.80 14.96 -6.51
CA VAL A 75 15.42 13.99 -7.42
C VAL A 75 16.90 14.38 -7.57
N ASN A 76 17.80 13.45 -7.27
CA ASN A 76 19.26 13.67 -7.26
C ASN A 76 19.70 14.87 -6.42
N GLY A 77 18.94 15.20 -5.38
CA GLY A 77 19.19 16.35 -4.50
C GLY A 77 18.53 17.66 -4.98
N GLU A 78 17.99 17.72 -6.18
CA GLU A 78 17.29 18.88 -6.70
C GLU A 78 15.82 18.84 -6.27
N ALA A 79 15.32 19.96 -5.74
CA ALA A 79 13.92 20.06 -5.30
C ALA A 79 12.97 20.09 -6.52
N VAL A 80 11.91 19.30 -6.42
CA VAL A 80 10.84 19.27 -7.43
C VAL A 80 9.54 19.72 -6.76
N SER A 81 8.87 20.70 -7.36
CA SER A 81 7.60 21.22 -6.86
C SER A 81 6.47 20.24 -7.11
N LEU A 82 5.62 20.08 -6.10
CA LEU A 82 4.40 19.28 -6.16
C LEU A 82 3.19 20.19 -6.30
N ALA A 83 2.26 19.82 -7.18
CA ALA A 83 0.93 20.41 -7.26
C ALA A 83 -0.08 19.52 -6.52
N TRP A 84 -1.17 20.10 -6.04
CA TRP A 84 -2.29 19.37 -5.45
C TRP A 84 -3.47 19.35 -6.39
N THR A 85 -4.22 18.24 -6.43
CA THR A 85 -5.52 18.14 -7.08
C THR A 85 -6.59 17.65 -6.12
N ASP A 86 -7.74 18.31 -6.11
CA ASP A 86 -8.91 17.86 -5.36
C ASP A 86 -9.72 16.82 -6.17
N ASP A 87 -9.64 16.90 -7.51
CA ASP A 87 -10.33 16.02 -8.44
C ASP A 87 -9.37 15.04 -9.11
N SER A 88 -9.91 13.93 -9.62
CA SER A 88 -9.13 13.00 -10.44
C SER A 88 -8.84 13.62 -11.80
N ILE A 89 -7.58 13.63 -12.19
CA ILE A 89 -7.10 14.01 -13.51
C ILE A 89 -6.40 12.82 -14.17
N PRO A 90 -6.15 12.81 -15.50
CA PRO A 90 -5.49 11.69 -16.14
C PRO A 90 -4.18 11.30 -15.47
N GLY A 91 -4.10 10.05 -15.01
CA GLY A 91 -2.93 9.51 -14.31
C GLY A 91 -2.77 9.91 -12.83
N VAL A 92 -3.64 10.79 -12.29
CA VAL A 92 -3.55 11.24 -10.89
C VAL A 92 -4.90 11.06 -10.19
N PRO A 93 -4.96 10.26 -9.13
CA PRO A 93 -6.17 10.13 -8.31
C PRO A 93 -6.56 11.45 -7.65
N ALA A 94 -7.84 11.63 -7.36
CA ALA A 94 -8.33 12.74 -6.55
C ALA A 94 -7.59 12.82 -5.21
N GLN A 95 -7.51 14.02 -4.65
CA GLN A 95 -6.90 14.31 -3.36
C GLN A 95 -5.45 13.81 -3.25
N SER A 96 -4.66 14.11 -4.26
CA SER A 96 -3.25 13.72 -4.33
C SER A 96 -2.35 14.89 -4.70
N TYR A 97 -1.09 14.81 -4.29
CA TYR A 97 -0.04 15.64 -4.84
C TYR A 97 0.55 14.96 -6.07
N TYR A 98 1.07 15.75 -7.00
CA TYR A 98 1.72 15.22 -8.19
C TYR A 98 2.80 16.17 -8.72
N ALA A 99 3.74 15.61 -9.45
CA ALA A 99 4.72 16.35 -10.25
C ALA A 99 4.80 15.74 -11.65
N VAL A 100 4.96 16.58 -12.64
CA VAL A 100 5.32 16.15 -14.00
C VAL A 100 6.84 16.11 -14.08
N LYS A 101 7.40 14.91 -14.10
CA LYS A 101 8.84 14.67 -14.09
C LYS A 101 9.15 13.34 -14.78
N THR A 102 10.02 13.37 -15.77
CA THR A 102 10.62 12.17 -16.37
C THR A 102 11.82 11.74 -15.53
N TYR A 103 11.99 10.45 -15.35
CA TYR A 103 13.08 9.86 -14.59
C TYR A 103 14.00 9.06 -15.49
N GLU A 104 15.26 9.03 -15.11
CA GLU A 104 16.27 8.15 -15.68
C GLU A 104 16.59 7.00 -14.74
N ASP A 105 17.10 5.91 -15.29
CA ASP A 105 17.54 4.76 -14.51
C ASP A 105 18.63 5.18 -13.51
N GLY A 106 18.43 4.85 -12.24
CA GLY A 106 19.37 5.21 -11.17
C GLY A 106 19.10 6.55 -10.48
N ASP A 107 18.09 7.31 -10.91
CA ASP A 107 17.68 8.54 -10.23
C ASP A 107 17.34 8.28 -8.76
N LYS A 108 17.92 9.11 -7.87
CA LYS A 108 17.68 9.01 -6.42
C LYS A 108 16.55 9.95 -6.04
N VAL A 109 15.46 9.36 -5.58
CA VAL A 109 14.26 10.10 -5.15
C VAL A 109 14.16 10.11 -3.64
N ASN A 110 13.97 11.30 -3.06
CA ASN A 110 13.76 11.47 -1.63
C ASN A 110 12.47 12.25 -1.40
N ILE A 111 11.69 11.78 -0.43
CA ILE A 111 10.44 12.43 -0.01
C ILE A 111 10.45 12.55 1.51
N THR A 112 10.10 13.74 2.01
CA THR A 112 9.80 13.97 3.42
C THR A 112 8.46 14.66 3.51
N ALA A 113 7.59 14.20 4.37
CA ALA A 113 6.27 14.79 4.59
C ALA A 113 6.02 15.05 6.06
N ALA A 114 5.49 16.22 6.37
CA ALA A 114 5.06 16.61 7.71
C ALA A 114 3.67 17.21 7.67
N ALA A 115 2.89 16.98 8.72
CA ALA A 115 1.60 17.60 8.92
C ALA A 115 1.38 17.86 10.41
N GLU A 116 0.53 18.85 10.71
CA GLU A 116 0.25 19.28 12.07
C GLU A 116 -0.24 18.12 12.95
N GLY A 117 0.32 18.05 14.16
CA GLY A 117 -0.04 17.05 15.16
C GLY A 117 0.45 15.62 14.87
N MET A 118 1.24 15.41 13.81
CA MET A 118 1.74 14.08 13.43
C MET A 118 3.25 14.06 13.27
N LYS A 119 3.84 12.90 13.56
CA LYS A 119 5.27 12.68 13.33
C LYS A 119 5.56 12.69 11.82
N ALA A 120 6.59 13.43 11.42
CA ALA A 120 7.05 13.45 10.03
C ALA A 120 7.48 12.05 9.56
N VAL A 121 7.29 11.80 8.26
CA VAL A 121 7.71 10.57 7.58
C VAL A 121 8.66 10.91 6.45
N SER A 122 9.58 10.00 6.15
CA SER A 122 10.50 10.15 5.03
C SER A 122 10.70 8.80 4.32
N SER A 123 10.98 8.87 3.03
CA SER A 123 11.32 7.71 2.21
C SER A 123 12.37 8.10 1.18
N ALA A 124 13.21 7.15 0.82
CA ALA A 124 14.18 7.28 -0.23
C ALA A 124 14.14 6.02 -1.12
N THR A 125 14.24 6.21 -2.41
CA THR A 125 14.31 5.12 -3.39
C THR A 125 15.23 5.49 -4.55
N VAL A 126 15.61 4.48 -5.29
CA VAL A 126 16.33 4.64 -6.56
C VAL A 126 15.43 4.14 -7.66
N VAL A 127 15.29 4.90 -8.74
CA VAL A 127 14.52 4.47 -9.92
C VAL A 127 15.20 3.24 -10.52
N PRO A 128 14.52 2.09 -10.58
CA PRO A 128 15.14 0.88 -11.09
C PRO A 128 15.43 0.99 -12.58
N SER A 129 16.43 0.26 -13.04
CA SER A 129 16.68 0.11 -14.46
C SER A 129 15.51 -0.61 -15.14
N ARG A 130 15.20 -0.16 -16.36
CA ARG A 130 14.19 -0.81 -17.17
C ARG A 130 14.72 -2.16 -17.66
N PHE A 131 13.91 -3.18 -17.55
CA PHE A 131 14.22 -4.46 -18.16
C PHE A 131 13.43 -4.61 -19.47
N PRO A 132 14.05 -5.15 -20.53
CA PRO A 132 13.38 -5.31 -21.81
C PRO A 132 12.40 -6.47 -21.74
N LEU A 133 11.15 -6.20 -22.09
CA LEU A 133 10.18 -7.25 -22.35
C LEU A 133 10.49 -7.88 -23.71
N THR A 134 10.74 -9.18 -23.71
CA THR A 134 11.05 -9.92 -24.95
C THR A 134 9.78 -10.21 -25.73
N SER A 135 8.71 -10.62 -25.05
CA SER A 135 7.39 -10.81 -25.67
C SER A 135 6.29 -10.81 -24.63
N ILE A 136 5.08 -10.47 -25.07
CA ILE A 136 3.84 -10.64 -24.31
C ILE A 136 2.90 -11.49 -25.19
N ASN A 137 2.51 -12.63 -24.69
CA ASN A 137 1.53 -13.50 -25.33
C ASN A 137 0.30 -13.61 -24.43
N PHE A 138 -0.85 -13.78 -25.03
CA PHE A 138 -2.07 -14.03 -24.28
C PHE A 138 -2.88 -15.14 -24.95
N VAL A 139 -3.53 -15.94 -24.13
CA VAL A 139 -4.43 -17.01 -24.56
C VAL A 139 -5.69 -17.01 -23.70
N LEU A 140 -6.79 -17.50 -24.26
CA LEU A 140 -7.97 -17.79 -23.45
C LEU A 140 -7.62 -18.94 -22.50
N LYS A 141 -7.91 -18.78 -21.24
CA LYS A 141 -7.72 -19.84 -20.24
C LYS A 141 -8.65 -21.01 -20.60
N GLY A 142 -8.10 -22.19 -20.76
CA GLY A 142 -8.85 -23.37 -21.17
C GLY A 142 -10.05 -23.62 -20.25
N GLY A 143 -11.25 -23.70 -20.86
CA GLY A 143 -12.52 -23.89 -20.15
C GLY A 143 -13.20 -22.62 -19.61
N GLU A 144 -12.55 -21.46 -19.71
CA GLU A 144 -13.05 -20.20 -19.18
C GLU A 144 -13.07 -19.13 -20.28
N PRO A 145 -14.18 -18.95 -21.00
CA PRO A 145 -14.24 -18.08 -22.19
C PRO A 145 -14.01 -16.59 -21.92
N ASN A 146 -14.14 -16.16 -20.65
CA ASN A 146 -14.01 -14.76 -20.25
C ASN A 146 -12.71 -14.46 -19.47
N GLN A 147 -11.75 -15.41 -19.44
CA GLN A 147 -10.49 -15.23 -18.73
C GLN A 147 -9.32 -15.28 -19.73
N LEU A 148 -8.49 -14.24 -19.68
CA LEU A 148 -7.23 -14.17 -20.41
C LEU A 148 -6.09 -14.56 -19.50
N GLN A 149 -5.21 -15.41 -20.00
CA GLN A 149 -3.93 -15.73 -19.38
C GLN A 149 -2.84 -15.01 -20.17
N PHE A 150 -2.02 -14.21 -19.47
CA PHE A 150 -0.89 -13.51 -20.05
C PHE A 150 0.41 -14.26 -19.71
N TRP A 151 1.27 -14.36 -20.72
CA TRP A 151 2.63 -14.84 -20.58
C TRP A 151 3.55 -13.68 -20.92
N ILE A 152 4.30 -13.23 -19.92
CA ILE A 152 5.24 -12.12 -20.08
C ILE A 152 6.64 -12.74 -20.06
N HIS A 153 7.39 -12.54 -21.14
CA HIS A 153 8.78 -12.99 -21.25
C HIS A 153 9.70 -11.79 -21.15
N PHE A 154 10.70 -11.91 -20.31
CA PHE A 154 11.75 -10.90 -20.14
C PHE A 154 13.08 -11.58 -19.82
N THR A 155 14.17 -10.86 -20.03
CA THR A 155 15.49 -11.31 -19.66
C THR A 155 15.91 -10.65 -18.36
N ASP A 156 16.11 -11.46 -17.33
CA ASP A 156 16.61 -11.02 -16.05
C ASP A 156 18.11 -10.67 -16.12
N ASN A 157 18.50 -9.65 -15.41
CA ASN A 157 19.90 -9.30 -15.26
C ASN A 157 20.49 -10.08 -14.08
N ALA A 158 21.25 -11.13 -14.37
CA ALA A 158 21.87 -11.99 -13.36
C ALA A 158 22.87 -11.27 -12.43
N GLN A 159 23.22 -10.03 -12.72
CA GLN A 159 24.15 -9.23 -11.90
C GLN A 159 23.41 -8.37 -10.86
N THR A 160 22.11 -8.23 -10.96
CA THR A 160 21.26 -7.49 -10.02
C THR A 160 20.32 -8.44 -9.29
N LYS A 161 19.97 -8.11 -8.04
CA LYS A 161 18.91 -8.84 -7.32
C LYS A 161 17.63 -8.01 -7.47
N ASP A 162 16.88 -8.33 -8.51
CA ASP A 162 15.61 -7.67 -8.80
C ASP A 162 14.45 -8.57 -8.34
N TYR A 163 13.40 -7.94 -7.82
CA TYR A 163 12.18 -8.62 -7.39
C TYR A 163 11.03 -8.13 -8.27
N TYR A 164 10.38 -9.06 -8.94
CA TYR A 164 9.23 -8.79 -9.80
C TYR A 164 7.96 -9.27 -9.09
N ALA A 165 6.91 -8.45 -9.04
CA ALA A 165 5.62 -8.74 -8.42
C ALA A 165 4.47 -8.58 -9.41
#